data_18ccdbe9656ad45e450b9ef4207d6923
#
_entry.id   18ccdbe9656ad45e450b9ef4207d6923
#
_cell.length_a   1.000
_cell.length_b   1.000
_cell.length_c   1.000
_cell.angle_alpha   90.00
_cell.angle_beta   90.00
_cell.angle_gamma   90.00
#
_symmetry.space_group_name_H-M   'P 1'
#
loop_
_entity.id
_entity.type
_entity.pdbx_description
1 polymer ?
#
loop_
_entity_poly.entity_id
_entity_poly.type
_entity_poly.pdbx_seq_one_letter_code
_entity_poly.pdbx_strand_id
1 'polypeptide(L)'
;MSESKDDAVAAHETARSAKRGRRAWTILRACALLFLAWGLTAWVAARFLIVSAELEHADALVVLSGSSEYVERTRWAAQLFREGRAPLIVLTDDNERGGWSSEQQRNPYFVERAFEELRRAGVPAEKIVVVPLPLPASSTYDESLTLRDYATAHDLHSLLVVTSAYHSRRALWTLRRVFRGSDVTVGLDPVAAGRQSPAPAVWWLDRRGWQTVATEYPKLVYYWLRY
;
A
#
# COMPACT_ATOMS: atom_id res chain seq x y z
N MET A 1 5.08 17.66 74.33
CA MET A 1 4.84 18.70 73.27
C MET A 1 5.62 18.44 71.98
N SER A 2 6.46 17.40 71.92
CA SER A 2 7.22 16.94 70.76
C SER A 2 6.37 16.01 69.88
N GLU A 3 5.63 15.06 70.43
CA GLU A 3 4.87 14.00 69.76
C GLU A 3 3.80 14.52 68.78
N SER A 4 3.13 15.64 69.12
CA SER A 4 2.10 16.26 68.28
C SER A 4 2.64 16.89 66.94
N LYS A 5 3.93 17.23 66.88
CA LYS A 5 4.55 17.77 65.65
C LYS A 5 4.98 16.70 64.73
N ASP A 6 5.44 15.58 65.26
CA ASP A 6 5.87 14.44 64.41
C ASP A 6 4.68 13.76 63.72
N ASP A 7 3.53 13.64 64.39
CA ASP A 7 2.28 13.14 63.82
C ASP A 7 1.72 14.03 62.70
N ALA A 8 1.83 15.35 62.86
CA ALA A 8 1.40 16.33 61.86
C ALA A 8 2.28 16.29 60.59
N VAL A 9 3.60 16.09 60.76
CA VAL A 9 4.54 15.93 59.63
C VAL A 9 4.28 14.65 58.89
N ALA A 10 4.10 13.51 59.56
CA ALA A 10 3.79 12.24 58.97
C ALA A 10 2.46 12.27 58.20
N ALA A 11 1.41 12.89 58.75
CA ALA A 11 0.13 13.07 58.06
C ALA A 11 0.25 13.96 56.80
N HIS A 12 1.09 14.96 56.81
CA HIS A 12 1.34 15.84 55.67
C HIS A 12 2.15 15.15 54.58
N GLU A 13 3.11 14.29 54.94
CA GLU A 13 3.88 13.47 53.96
C GLU A 13 3.01 12.39 53.29
N THR A 14 2.17 11.71 54.07
CA THR A 14 1.23 10.73 53.54
C THR A 14 0.20 11.36 52.59
N ALA A 15 -0.32 12.55 52.93
CA ALA A 15 -1.23 13.30 52.06
C ALA A 15 -0.56 13.78 50.78
N ARG A 16 0.71 14.18 50.81
CA ARG A 16 1.50 14.53 49.62
C ARG A 16 1.77 13.31 48.74
N SER A 17 2.12 12.18 49.34
CA SER A 17 2.34 10.92 48.62
C SER A 17 1.06 10.46 47.92
N ALA A 18 -0.09 10.48 48.57
CA ALA A 18 -1.39 10.13 48.01
C ALA A 18 -1.79 11.08 46.86
N LYS A 19 -1.53 12.38 46.96
CA LYS A 19 -1.77 13.33 45.85
C LYS A 19 -0.87 13.07 44.64
N ARG A 20 0.41 12.77 44.88
CA ARG A 20 1.35 12.36 43.80
C ARG A 20 0.88 11.09 43.09
N GLY A 21 0.49 10.08 43.85
CA GLY A 21 -0.03 8.82 43.29
C GLY A 21 -1.27 9.04 42.39
N ARG A 22 -2.24 9.83 42.85
CA ARG A 22 -3.45 10.18 42.08
C ARG A 22 -3.10 10.92 40.78
N ARG A 23 -2.18 11.89 40.83
CA ARG A 23 -1.72 12.62 39.63
C ARG A 23 -1.01 11.69 38.66
N ALA A 24 -0.12 10.82 39.12
CA ALA A 24 0.56 9.83 38.28
C ALA A 24 -0.44 8.89 37.59
N TRP A 25 -1.46 8.43 38.30
CA TRP A 25 -2.55 7.60 37.75
C TRP A 25 -3.36 8.35 36.68
N THR A 26 -3.68 9.63 36.92
CA THR A 26 -4.42 10.44 35.94
C THR A 26 -3.60 10.66 34.68
N ILE A 27 -2.30 10.94 34.80
CA ILE A 27 -1.38 11.09 33.67
C ILE A 27 -1.27 9.77 32.90
N LEU A 28 -1.08 8.65 33.60
CA LEU A 28 -0.99 7.33 32.95
C LEU A 28 -2.26 6.99 32.17
N ARG A 29 -3.44 7.26 32.75
CA ARG A 29 -4.73 7.07 32.05
C ARG A 29 -4.85 7.97 30.81
N ALA A 30 -4.47 9.25 30.95
CA ALA A 30 -4.48 10.18 29.83
C ALA A 30 -3.53 9.73 28.70
N CYS A 31 -2.31 9.32 29.02
CA CYS A 31 -1.36 8.77 28.06
C CYS A 31 -1.89 7.50 27.39
N ALA A 32 -2.50 6.59 28.13
CA ALA A 32 -3.10 5.38 27.58
C ALA A 32 -4.25 5.71 26.62
N LEU A 33 -5.12 6.64 26.98
CA LEU A 33 -6.22 7.08 26.12
C LEU A 33 -5.71 7.77 24.84
N LEU A 34 -4.70 8.61 24.96
CA LEU A 34 -4.05 9.25 23.80
C LEU A 34 -3.40 8.22 22.87
N PHE A 35 -2.73 7.23 23.44
CA PHE A 35 -2.12 6.14 22.67
C PHE A 35 -3.18 5.29 21.95
N LEU A 36 -4.26 4.96 22.60
CA LEU A 36 -5.39 4.24 21.99
C LEU A 36 -6.07 5.08 20.88
N ALA A 37 -6.29 6.37 21.14
CA ALA A 37 -6.86 7.27 20.14
C ALA A 37 -5.93 7.42 18.93
N TRP A 38 -4.62 7.54 19.16
CA TRP A 38 -3.63 7.54 18.09
C TRP A 38 -3.65 6.23 17.29
N GLY A 39 -3.60 5.08 17.96
CA GLY A 39 -3.64 3.76 17.31
C GLY A 39 -4.90 3.57 16.45
N LEU A 40 -6.05 4.00 16.96
CA LEU A 40 -7.31 3.96 16.21
C LEU A 40 -7.26 4.88 14.98
N THR A 41 -6.79 6.12 15.15
CA THR A 41 -6.65 7.08 14.05
C THR A 41 -5.70 6.55 12.98
N ALA A 42 -4.56 5.99 13.39
CA ALA A 42 -3.59 5.40 12.48
C ALA A 42 -4.18 4.19 11.72
N TRP A 43 -4.92 3.34 12.43
CA TRP A 43 -5.61 2.21 11.80
C TRP A 43 -6.65 2.66 10.78
N VAL A 44 -7.50 3.64 11.12
CA VAL A 44 -8.49 4.22 10.20
C VAL A 44 -7.80 4.83 8.99
N ALA A 45 -6.71 5.58 9.19
CA ALA A 45 -5.93 6.15 8.11
C ALA A 45 -5.44 5.06 7.14
N ALA A 46 -4.81 4.00 7.63
CA ALA A 46 -4.35 2.90 6.77
C ALA A 46 -5.51 2.22 6.04
N ARG A 47 -6.62 1.94 6.74
CA ARG A 47 -7.82 1.32 6.13
C ARG A 47 -8.47 2.20 5.07
N PHE A 48 -8.44 3.51 5.27
CA PHE A 48 -8.95 4.45 4.26
C PHE A 48 -8.23 4.34 2.92
N LEU A 49 -6.94 4.04 2.89
CA LEU A 49 -6.17 3.90 1.65
C LEU A 49 -6.48 2.60 0.89
N ILE A 50 -7.05 1.58 1.54
CA ILE A 50 -7.28 0.27 0.94
C ILE A 50 -8.69 0.23 0.35
N VAL A 51 -8.75 0.08 -0.96
CA VAL A 51 -10.00 -0.04 -1.72
C VAL A 51 -9.87 -1.11 -2.80
N SER A 52 -10.99 -1.70 -3.17
CA SER A 52 -11.14 -2.61 -4.30
C SER A 52 -12.23 -2.15 -5.25
N ALA A 53 -12.23 -2.66 -6.45
CA ALA A 53 -13.31 -2.58 -7.41
C ALA A 53 -13.47 -3.96 -8.02
N GLU A 54 -14.56 -4.63 -7.68
CA GLU A 54 -14.80 -6.01 -8.08
C GLU A 54 -14.96 -6.13 -9.60
N LEU A 55 -14.30 -7.13 -10.17
CA LEU A 55 -14.43 -7.55 -11.55
C LEU A 55 -14.09 -9.04 -11.59
N GLU A 56 -15.08 -9.89 -11.76
CA GLU A 56 -14.93 -11.33 -11.62
C GLU A 56 -14.00 -11.92 -12.69
N HIS A 57 -14.15 -11.47 -13.93
CA HIS A 57 -13.29 -11.84 -15.05
C HIS A 57 -12.87 -10.59 -15.80
N ALA A 58 -11.68 -10.63 -16.39
CA ALA A 58 -11.12 -9.56 -17.20
C ALA A 58 -10.39 -10.15 -18.43
N ASP A 59 -10.20 -9.34 -19.47
CA ASP A 59 -9.39 -9.71 -20.63
C ASP A 59 -7.90 -9.77 -20.27
N ALA A 60 -7.47 -8.95 -19.31
CA ALA A 60 -6.11 -8.99 -18.78
C ALA A 60 -6.03 -8.63 -17.29
N LEU A 61 -5.13 -9.31 -16.56
CA LEU A 61 -4.60 -8.84 -15.28
C LEU A 61 -3.51 -7.82 -15.57
N VAL A 62 -3.51 -6.70 -14.85
CA VAL A 62 -2.46 -5.68 -14.96
C VAL A 62 -1.73 -5.58 -13.64
N VAL A 63 -0.42 -5.76 -13.64
CA VAL A 63 0.42 -5.53 -12.47
C VAL A 63 1.10 -4.18 -12.63
N LEU A 64 0.70 -3.20 -11.80
CA LEU A 64 1.29 -1.87 -11.84
C LEU A 64 2.76 -1.91 -11.45
N SER A 65 3.57 -1.11 -12.17
CA SER A 65 4.99 -0.95 -11.93
C SER A 65 5.30 -0.23 -10.61
N GLY A 66 6.57 -0.04 -10.40
CA GLY A 66 7.10 0.79 -9.31
C GLY A 66 7.05 0.14 -7.95
N SER A 67 8.22 -0.16 -7.44
CA SER A 67 8.58 -0.41 -6.07
C SER A 67 9.07 -1.81 -5.72
N SER A 68 9.74 -1.89 -4.59
CA SER A 68 10.21 -3.13 -3.96
C SER A 68 9.07 -4.12 -3.59
N GLU A 69 7.81 -3.71 -3.76
CA GLU A 69 6.62 -4.54 -3.48
C GLU A 69 6.19 -5.41 -4.68
N TYR A 70 6.99 -5.46 -5.75
CA TYR A 70 6.67 -6.25 -6.95
C TYR A 70 6.43 -7.74 -6.64
N VAL A 71 7.13 -8.31 -5.66
CA VAL A 71 6.99 -9.74 -5.32
C VAL A 71 5.58 -10.08 -4.85
N GLU A 72 4.98 -9.25 -3.97
CA GLU A 72 3.62 -9.52 -3.50
C GLU A 72 2.59 -9.31 -4.61
N ARG A 73 2.78 -8.28 -5.46
CA ARG A 73 1.88 -8.00 -6.59
C ARG A 73 1.91 -9.13 -7.63
N THR A 74 3.10 -9.59 -8.01
CA THR A 74 3.24 -10.67 -8.99
C THR A 74 2.71 -12.01 -8.49
N ARG A 75 2.96 -12.35 -7.22
CA ARG A 75 2.40 -13.57 -6.60
C ARG A 75 0.89 -13.54 -6.54
N TRP A 76 0.31 -12.39 -6.22
CA TRP A 76 -1.13 -12.21 -6.22
C TRP A 76 -1.71 -12.33 -7.64
N ALA A 77 -1.11 -11.65 -8.61
CA ALA A 77 -1.50 -11.76 -10.01
C ALA A 77 -1.40 -13.21 -10.53
N ALA A 78 -0.33 -13.94 -10.18
CA ALA A 78 -0.19 -15.35 -10.54
C ALA A 78 -1.28 -16.23 -9.90
N GLN A 79 -1.74 -15.89 -8.69
CA GLN A 79 -2.85 -16.59 -8.05
C GLN A 79 -4.16 -16.34 -8.80
N LEU A 80 -4.48 -15.06 -9.09
CA LEU A 80 -5.68 -14.69 -9.85
C LEU A 80 -5.68 -15.30 -11.26
N PHE A 81 -4.51 -15.36 -11.89
CA PHE A 81 -4.35 -16.04 -13.20
C PHE A 81 -4.69 -17.53 -13.12
N ARG A 82 -4.21 -18.25 -12.10
CA ARG A 82 -4.54 -19.67 -11.87
C ARG A 82 -6.02 -19.90 -11.53
N GLU A 83 -6.66 -18.91 -10.91
CA GLU A 83 -8.10 -18.90 -10.65
C GLU A 83 -8.94 -18.60 -11.90
N GLY A 84 -8.29 -18.34 -13.04
CA GLY A 84 -8.96 -18.08 -14.32
C GLY A 84 -9.57 -16.67 -14.41
N ARG A 85 -9.13 -15.71 -13.57
CA ARG A 85 -9.66 -14.34 -13.54
C ARG A 85 -9.33 -13.56 -14.82
N ALA A 86 -8.26 -13.92 -15.53
CA ALA A 86 -7.93 -13.43 -16.88
C ALA A 86 -6.97 -14.38 -17.60
N PRO A 87 -6.98 -14.38 -18.94
CA PRO A 87 -6.11 -15.26 -19.74
C PRO A 87 -4.70 -14.68 -19.97
N LEU A 88 -4.44 -13.44 -19.57
CA LEU A 88 -3.24 -12.68 -19.87
C LEU A 88 -2.80 -11.86 -18.65
N ILE A 89 -1.49 -11.69 -18.46
CA ILE A 89 -0.91 -10.75 -17.47
C ILE A 89 -0.10 -9.70 -18.21
N VAL A 90 -0.40 -8.44 -17.94
CA VAL A 90 0.32 -7.26 -18.41
C VAL A 90 1.17 -6.71 -17.25
N LEU A 91 2.47 -6.61 -17.46
CA LEU A 91 3.41 -5.91 -16.58
C LEU A 91 3.71 -4.53 -17.16
N THR A 92 3.51 -3.48 -16.40
CA THR A 92 4.00 -2.15 -16.79
C THR A 92 5.47 -2.02 -16.42
N ASP A 93 6.27 -1.37 -17.28
CA ASP A 93 7.70 -1.17 -17.09
C ASP A 93 8.04 0.32 -17.00
N ASP A 94 8.41 0.76 -15.79
CA ASP A 94 8.87 2.13 -15.51
C ASP A 94 10.38 2.33 -15.73
N ASN A 95 11.06 1.31 -16.22
CA ASN A 95 12.51 1.28 -16.45
C ASN A 95 13.34 1.53 -15.15
N GLU A 96 12.76 1.26 -13.98
CA GLU A 96 13.48 1.36 -12.71
C GLU A 96 14.24 0.08 -12.36
N ARG A 97 15.44 0.26 -11.77
CA ARG A 97 16.31 -0.86 -11.42
C ARG A 97 16.03 -1.35 -10.00
N GLY A 98 15.96 -2.67 -9.85
CA GLY A 98 15.57 -3.35 -8.61
C GLY A 98 16.69 -3.56 -7.58
N GLY A 99 17.87 -2.98 -7.76
CA GLY A 99 19.05 -3.22 -6.92
C GLY A 99 19.92 -4.40 -7.40
N TRP A 100 21.11 -4.57 -6.81
CA TRP A 100 22.07 -5.60 -7.20
C TRP A 100 21.52 -7.02 -6.99
N SER A 101 21.72 -7.87 -7.99
CA SER A 101 21.45 -9.31 -7.90
C SER A 101 22.77 -10.07 -7.92
N SER A 102 23.09 -10.77 -6.82
CA SER A 102 24.28 -11.61 -6.75
C SER A 102 24.19 -12.84 -7.65
N GLU A 103 22.97 -13.32 -7.92
CA GLU A 103 22.73 -14.45 -8.82
C GLU A 103 23.00 -14.08 -10.29
N GLN A 104 22.52 -12.88 -10.71
CA GLN A 104 22.67 -12.41 -12.08
C GLN A 104 23.90 -11.54 -12.31
N GLN A 105 24.67 -11.22 -11.26
CA GLN A 105 25.88 -10.37 -11.30
C GLN A 105 25.63 -9.00 -11.99
N ARG A 106 24.40 -8.46 -11.84
CA ARG A 106 23.98 -7.18 -12.40
C ARG A 106 22.85 -6.56 -11.57
N ASN A 107 22.44 -5.36 -11.95
CA ASN A 107 21.27 -4.68 -11.39
C ASN A 107 20.10 -4.78 -12.39
N PRO A 108 19.25 -5.82 -12.31
CA PRO A 108 18.12 -5.99 -13.22
C PRO A 108 17.02 -4.96 -12.97
N TYR A 109 16.18 -4.73 -13.98
CA TYR A 109 14.97 -3.91 -13.84
C TYR A 109 13.92 -4.60 -12.96
N PHE A 110 13.05 -3.83 -12.34
CA PHE A 110 11.96 -4.41 -11.56
C PHE A 110 11.03 -5.27 -12.41
N VAL A 111 10.76 -4.88 -13.64
CA VAL A 111 9.93 -5.65 -14.58
C VAL A 111 10.55 -7.01 -14.90
N GLU A 112 11.88 -7.11 -15.07
CA GLU A 112 12.57 -8.38 -15.28
C GLU A 112 12.38 -9.31 -14.08
N ARG A 113 12.53 -8.76 -12.88
CA ARG A 113 12.29 -9.54 -11.64
C ARG A 113 10.83 -9.96 -11.50
N ALA A 114 9.90 -9.07 -11.84
CA ALA A 114 8.47 -9.37 -11.84
C ALA A 114 8.12 -10.48 -12.83
N PHE A 115 8.69 -10.43 -14.02
CA PHE A 115 8.53 -11.46 -15.05
C PHE A 115 9.04 -12.82 -14.54
N GLU A 116 10.25 -12.87 -13.98
CA GLU A 116 10.82 -14.10 -13.43
C GLU A 116 10.01 -14.65 -12.25
N GLU A 117 9.47 -13.79 -11.38
CA GLU A 117 8.62 -14.21 -10.27
C GLU A 117 7.29 -14.81 -10.76
N LEU A 118 6.67 -14.25 -11.79
CA LEU A 118 5.50 -14.85 -12.45
C LEU A 118 5.83 -16.21 -13.05
N ARG A 119 6.96 -16.32 -13.74
CA ARG A 119 7.44 -17.58 -14.31
C ARG A 119 7.65 -18.65 -13.25
N ARG A 120 8.30 -18.30 -12.14
CA ARG A 120 8.48 -19.20 -10.99
C ARG A 120 7.15 -19.60 -10.34
N ALA A 121 6.15 -18.73 -10.41
CA ALA A 121 4.79 -19.03 -9.94
C ALA A 121 3.96 -19.87 -10.92
N GLY A 122 4.54 -20.29 -12.06
CA GLY A 122 3.92 -21.19 -13.03
C GLY A 122 3.13 -20.49 -14.14
N VAL A 123 3.27 -19.17 -14.31
CA VAL A 123 2.65 -18.45 -15.43
C VAL A 123 3.47 -18.67 -16.70
N PRO A 124 2.89 -19.16 -17.81
CA PRO A 124 3.60 -19.34 -19.07
C PRO A 124 4.13 -18.02 -19.63
N ALA A 125 5.33 -18.02 -20.24
CA ALA A 125 5.95 -16.78 -20.74
C ALA A 125 5.10 -16.06 -21.79
N GLU A 126 4.45 -16.82 -22.65
CA GLU A 126 3.56 -16.32 -23.70
C GLU A 126 2.26 -15.68 -23.16
N LYS A 127 1.99 -15.83 -21.88
CA LYS A 127 0.88 -15.20 -21.16
C LYS A 127 1.28 -13.96 -20.38
N ILE A 128 2.54 -13.53 -20.50
CA ILE A 128 3.07 -12.34 -19.83
C ILE A 128 3.50 -11.35 -20.89
N VAL A 129 2.89 -10.18 -20.90
CA VAL A 129 3.23 -9.06 -21.78
C VAL A 129 3.84 -7.94 -20.97
N VAL A 130 4.93 -7.35 -21.47
CA VAL A 130 5.55 -6.18 -20.87
C VAL A 130 5.19 -4.95 -21.69
N VAL A 131 4.63 -3.94 -21.03
CA VAL A 131 4.24 -2.66 -21.64
C VAL A 131 5.15 -1.56 -21.09
N PRO A 132 6.06 -1.02 -21.92
CA PRO A 132 6.96 0.05 -21.49
C PRO A 132 6.18 1.34 -21.25
N LEU A 133 6.54 2.06 -20.19
CA LEU A 133 6.01 3.37 -19.88
C LEU A 133 6.87 4.47 -20.50
N PRO A 134 6.31 5.64 -20.84
CA PRO A 134 7.08 6.74 -21.38
C PRO A 134 8.10 7.28 -20.35
N LEU A 135 9.30 7.63 -20.82
CA LEU A 135 10.36 8.23 -20.00
C LEU A 135 10.31 9.77 -20.10
N PRO A 136 10.71 10.49 -19.03
CA PRO A 136 11.22 10.04 -17.74
C PRO A 136 10.12 9.42 -16.86
N ALA A 137 10.54 8.68 -15.81
CA ALA A 137 9.72 7.88 -14.90
C ALA A 137 8.30 8.42 -14.73
N SER A 138 7.35 7.58 -15.06
CA SER A 138 5.96 7.94 -15.21
C SER A 138 5.22 8.01 -13.87
N SER A 139 4.29 8.93 -13.80
CA SER A 139 3.31 8.96 -12.72
C SER A 139 2.27 7.85 -12.90
N THR A 140 1.52 7.51 -11.84
CA THR A 140 0.39 6.58 -11.96
C THR A 140 -0.65 7.06 -12.99
N TYR A 141 -0.69 8.38 -13.26
CA TYR A 141 -1.55 8.94 -14.30
C TYR A 141 -1.04 8.58 -15.71
N ASP A 142 0.25 8.74 -15.98
CA ASP A 142 0.87 8.36 -17.26
C ASP A 142 0.81 6.85 -17.49
N GLU A 143 1.04 6.07 -16.45
CA GLU A 143 0.86 4.62 -16.46
C GLU A 143 -0.58 4.24 -16.85
N SER A 144 -1.58 4.91 -16.25
CA SER A 144 -2.98 4.68 -16.57
C SER A 144 -3.34 5.07 -18.01
N LEU A 145 -2.75 6.17 -18.55
CA LEU A 145 -2.90 6.56 -19.95
C LEU A 145 -2.33 5.49 -20.89
N THR A 146 -1.11 5.03 -20.61
CA THR A 146 -0.46 3.97 -21.41
C THR A 146 -1.30 2.68 -21.39
N LEU A 147 -1.86 2.31 -20.25
CA LEU A 147 -2.72 1.13 -20.13
C LEU A 147 -4.03 1.29 -20.92
N ARG A 148 -4.63 2.47 -20.92
CA ARG A 148 -5.82 2.76 -21.72
C ARG A 148 -5.51 2.62 -23.22
N ASP A 149 -4.42 3.24 -23.67
CA ASP A 149 -4.02 3.21 -25.06
C ASP A 149 -3.64 1.78 -25.50
N TYR A 150 -2.97 1.02 -24.62
CA TYR A 150 -2.68 -0.40 -24.82
C TYR A 150 -3.96 -1.23 -24.95
N ALA A 151 -4.92 -1.05 -24.03
CA ALA A 151 -6.18 -1.78 -24.06
C ALA A 151 -6.96 -1.51 -25.35
N THR A 152 -7.02 -0.26 -25.77
CA THR A 152 -7.67 0.15 -27.03
C THR A 152 -6.98 -0.47 -28.26
N ALA A 153 -5.65 -0.46 -28.30
CA ALA A 153 -4.89 -1.01 -29.42
C ALA A 153 -4.99 -2.55 -29.54
N HIS A 154 -5.34 -3.24 -28.46
CA HIS A 154 -5.42 -4.71 -28.42
C HIS A 154 -6.85 -5.24 -28.22
N ASP A 155 -7.86 -4.39 -28.40
CA ASP A 155 -9.29 -4.73 -28.27
C ASP A 155 -9.62 -5.38 -26.91
N LEU A 156 -8.99 -4.89 -25.83
CA LEU A 156 -9.29 -5.31 -24.47
C LEU A 156 -10.41 -4.43 -23.90
N HIS A 157 -11.48 -5.05 -23.44
CA HIS A 157 -12.66 -4.37 -22.89
C HIS A 157 -12.70 -4.38 -21.37
N SER A 158 -11.80 -5.12 -20.73
CA SER A 158 -11.77 -5.25 -19.27
C SER A 158 -10.36 -5.50 -18.75
N LEU A 159 -9.98 -4.74 -17.69
CA LEU A 159 -8.68 -4.85 -17.01
C LEU A 159 -8.91 -5.07 -15.52
N LEU A 160 -8.32 -6.11 -14.93
CA LEU A 160 -8.26 -6.29 -13.48
C LEU A 160 -6.87 -5.90 -12.98
N VAL A 161 -6.78 -4.75 -12.30
CA VAL A 161 -5.52 -4.16 -11.89
C VAL A 161 -5.10 -4.68 -10.51
N VAL A 162 -3.86 -5.14 -10.40
CA VAL A 162 -3.22 -5.61 -9.17
C VAL A 162 -2.20 -4.59 -8.70
N THR A 163 -2.32 -4.17 -7.45
CA THR A 163 -1.40 -3.22 -6.83
C THR A 163 -1.28 -3.47 -5.33
N SER A 164 -0.36 -2.76 -4.64
CA SER A 164 -0.20 -2.87 -3.19
C SER A 164 -1.36 -2.21 -2.44
N ALA A 165 -1.66 -2.70 -1.24
CA ALA A 165 -2.80 -2.28 -0.43
C ALA A 165 -2.95 -0.75 -0.35
N TYR A 166 -1.92 -0.06 0.14
CA TYR A 166 -2.00 1.38 0.43
C TYR A 166 -1.95 2.27 -0.81
N HIS A 167 -1.48 1.74 -1.93
CA HIS A 167 -1.52 2.40 -3.23
C HIS A 167 -2.92 2.33 -3.88
N SER A 168 -3.77 1.41 -3.48
CA SER A 168 -5.00 1.05 -4.19
C SER A 168 -5.98 2.22 -4.37
N ARG A 169 -6.16 3.08 -3.37
CA ARG A 169 -7.06 4.24 -3.49
C ARG A 169 -6.60 5.24 -4.56
N ARG A 170 -5.31 5.58 -4.60
CA ARG A 170 -4.77 6.49 -5.61
C ARG A 170 -4.81 5.86 -6.99
N ALA A 171 -4.44 4.58 -7.10
CA ALA A 171 -4.51 3.86 -8.36
C ALA A 171 -5.95 3.80 -8.89
N LEU A 172 -6.92 3.39 -8.09
CA LEU A 172 -8.32 3.28 -8.51
C LEU A 172 -8.90 4.65 -8.91
N TRP A 173 -8.60 5.69 -8.14
CA TRP A 173 -9.05 7.05 -8.47
C TRP A 173 -8.49 7.50 -9.82
N THR A 174 -7.20 7.29 -10.06
CA THR A 174 -6.51 7.65 -11.30
C THR A 174 -7.05 6.86 -12.48
N LEU A 175 -7.17 5.55 -12.34
CA LEU A 175 -7.73 4.67 -13.37
C LEU A 175 -9.15 5.09 -13.76
N ARG A 176 -10.03 5.29 -12.78
CA ARG A 176 -11.40 5.76 -13.04
C ARG A 176 -11.46 7.09 -13.77
N ARG A 177 -10.49 7.98 -13.51
CA ARG A 177 -10.42 9.27 -14.19
C ARG A 177 -9.95 9.13 -15.63
N VAL A 178 -8.91 8.36 -15.87
CA VAL A 178 -8.32 8.16 -17.20
C VAL A 178 -9.23 7.34 -18.12
N PHE A 179 -9.89 6.32 -17.58
CA PHE A 179 -10.78 5.45 -18.35
C PHE A 179 -12.23 5.99 -18.47
N ARG A 180 -12.49 7.18 -17.94
CA ARG A 180 -13.81 7.81 -18.05
C ARG A 180 -14.18 8.06 -19.53
N GLY A 181 -15.27 7.45 -19.97
CA GLY A 181 -15.74 7.57 -21.36
C GLY A 181 -15.02 6.64 -22.34
N SER A 182 -14.17 5.72 -21.88
CA SER A 182 -13.70 4.59 -22.68
C SER A 182 -14.65 3.39 -22.52
N ASP A 183 -14.61 2.48 -23.50
CA ASP A 183 -15.37 1.23 -23.47
C ASP A 183 -14.68 0.13 -22.62
N VAL A 184 -13.63 0.49 -21.88
CA VAL A 184 -12.85 -0.44 -21.05
C VAL A 184 -13.29 -0.39 -19.60
N THR A 185 -13.77 -1.51 -19.09
CA THR A 185 -14.10 -1.67 -17.66
C THR A 185 -12.85 -1.93 -16.84
N VAL A 186 -12.67 -1.21 -15.73
CA VAL A 186 -11.50 -1.39 -14.86
C VAL A 186 -11.91 -1.85 -13.47
N GLY A 187 -11.47 -3.05 -13.10
CA GLY A 187 -11.47 -3.55 -11.74
C GLY A 187 -10.11 -3.32 -11.05
N LEU A 188 -10.09 -3.43 -9.72
CA LEU A 188 -8.86 -3.36 -8.94
C LEU A 188 -8.93 -4.32 -7.76
N ASP A 189 -7.94 -5.19 -7.68
CA ASP A 189 -7.78 -6.17 -6.60
C ASP A 189 -6.43 -5.94 -5.90
N PRO A 190 -6.41 -5.25 -4.76
CA PRO A 190 -5.17 -4.94 -4.05
C PRO A 190 -4.66 -6.15 -3.30
N VAL A 191 -3.34 -6.29 -3.23
CA VAL A 191 -2.71 -7.27 -2.33
C VAL A 191 -3.09 -6.95 -0.88
N ALA A 192 -3.41 -7.97 -0.11
CA ALA A 192 -3.74 -7.81 1.31
C ALA A 192 -2.55 -7.22 2.08
N ALA A 193 -2.81 -6.19 2.89
CA ALA A 193 -1.79 -5.62 3.78
C ALA A 193 -1.36 -6.64 4.85
N GLY A 194 -0.12 -6.50 5.35
CA GLY A 194 0.46 -7.39 6.37
C GLY A 194 1.42 -8.44 5.80
N ARG A 195 1.77 -8.35 4.52
CA ARG A 195 2.81 -9.17 3.88
C ARG A 195 4.09 -8.34 3.70
N GLN A 196 4.38 -7.82 2.51
CA GLN A 196 5.49 -6.87 2.31
C GLN A 196 5.17 -5.47 2.85
N SER A 197 3.93 -5.04 2.74
CA SER A 197 3.42 -3.82 3.38
C SER A 197 2.96 -4.12 4.82
N PRO A 198 3.21 -3.21 5.80
CA PRO A 198 2.80 -3.41 7.19
C PRO A 198 1.28 -3.55 7.36
N ALA A 199 0.87 -4.29 8.39
CA ALA A 199 -0.55 -4.40 8.72
C ALA A 199 -1.14 -3.04 9.18
N PRO A 200 -2.44 -2.77 8.90
CA PRO A 200 -3.08 -1.49 9.21
C PRO A 200 -3.02 -1.07 10.69
N ALA A 201 -2.95 -2.03 11.60
CA ALA A 201 -2.92 -1.74 13.03
C ALA A 201 -1.56 -1.23 13.55
N VAL A 202 -0.47 -1.56 12.87
CA VAL A 202 0.89 -1.38 13.37
C VAL A 202 1.82 -0.62 12.42
N TRP A 203 1.34 -0.14 11.29
CA TRP A 203 2.17 0.54 10.29
C TRP A 203 2.98 1.71 10.85
N TRP A 204 2.42 2.44 11.80
CA TRP A 204 3.04 3.62 12.42
C TRP A 204 4.19 3.29 13.38
N LEU A 205 4.36 2.01 13.72
CA LEU A 205 5.49 1.49 14.51
C LEU A 205 6.70 1.12 13.63
N ASP A 206 6.55 1.12 12.30
CA ASP A 206 7.58 0.71 11.36
C ASP A 206 7.91 1.83 10.37
N ARG A 207 9.21 2.03 10.09
CA ARG A 207 9.69 2.98 9.08
C ARG A 207 9.05 2.73 7.70
N ARG A 208 8.92 1.45 7.31
CA ARG A 208 8.30 1.06 6.04
C ARG A 208 6.82 1.49 5.98
N GLY A 209 6.12 1.40 7.10
CA GLY A 209 4.74 1.87 7.19
C GLY A 209 4.61 3.38 6.96
N TRP A 210 5.51 4.19 7.51
CA TRP A 210 5.53 5.64 7.23
C TRP A 210 5.80 5.92 5.74
N GLN A 211 6.69 5.15 5.10
CA GLN A 211 6.98 5.26 3.69
C GLN A 211 5.83 4.81 2.78
N THR A 212 5.00 3.87 3.21
CA THR A 212 3.91 3.34 2.38
C THR A 212 2.56 3.97 2.69
N VAL A 213 2.24 4.25 3.96
CA VAL A 213 0.94 4.81 4.35
C VAL A 213 0.96 6.34 4.37
N ALA A 214 1.88 6.93 5.13
CA ALA A 214 1.87 8.39 5.32
C ALA A 214 2.16 9.14 4.01
N THR A 215 3.04 8.61 3.15
CA THR A 215 3.39 9.27 1.88
C THR A 215 2.28 9.19 0.83
N GLU A 216 1.33 8.28 0.95
CA GLU A 216 0.21 8.23 -0.01
C GLU A 216 -0.77 9.40 0.16
N TYR A 217 -0.90 9.98 1.35
CA TYR A 217 -1.78 11.11 1.59
C TYR A 217 -1.39 12.38 0.79
N PRO A 218 -0.15 12.89 0.87
CA PRO A 218 0.25 14.03 0.04
C PRO A 218 0.18 13.71 -1.46
N LYS A 219 0.46 12.47 -1.87
CA LYS A 219 0.28 12.06 -3.27
C LYS A 219 -1.20 12.12 -3.69
N LEU A 220 -2.13 11.62 -2.86
CA LEU A 220 -3.57 11.72 -3.13
C LEU A 220 -4.03 13.17 -3.30
N VAL A 221 -3.61 14.06 -2.39
CA VAL A 221 -3.92 15.50 -2.49
C VAL A 221 -3.35 16.10 -3.77
N TYR A 222 -2.08 15.78 -4.09
CA TYR A 222 -1.44 16.24 -5.33
C TYR A 222 -2.21 15.79 -6.57
N TYR A 223 -2.58 14.50 -6.63
CA TYR A 223 -3.34 13.95 -7.76
C TYR A 223 -4.72 14.60 -7.90
N TRP A 224 -5.40 14.82 -6.80
CA TRP A 224 -6.71 15.48 -6.78
C TRP A 224 -6.65 16.95 -7.26
N LEU A 225 -5.57 17.67 -6.93
CA LEU A 225 -5.38 19.06 -7.35
C LEU A 225 -4.86 19.18 -8.79
N ARG A 226 -4.08 18.21 -9.26
CA ARG A 226 -3.36 18.29 -10.54
C ARG A 226 -4.14 17.72 -11.71
N TYR A 227 -4.91 16.69 -11.47
CA TYR A 227 -5.66 15.94 -12.46
C TYR A 227 -7.16 15.94 -12.18
#